data_2064f47644f21bcf0b7bc9b5c99d1494
#
_entry.id   2064f47644f21bcf0b7bc9b5c99d1494
#
_cell.length_a   1.000
_cell.length_b   1.000
_cell.length_c   1.000
_cell.angle_alpha   90.00
_cell.angle_beta   90.00
_cell.angle_gamma   90.00
#
_symmetry.space_group_name_H-M   'P 1'
#
loop_
_entity.id
_entity.type
_entity.pdbx_description
1 polymer ?
#
loop_
_entity_poly.entity_id
_entity_poly.type
_entity_poly.pdbx_seq_one_letter_code
_entity_poly.pdbx_strand_id
1 'polypeptide(L)'
;MILRNTYKGVHSNQIGFPGGKIEKKDTSLFDTALRECEEEIGVVKNDIIKVRKLSPVYIPPSNYNVHPFVGYIDYEPNFLLDSKEVSKIIKPSFETLLNLKITKSKVIVKDDEQLVPSFIIDDHVVWGATAIMIHEFNLLFKHVLNS
;
A
#
# COMPACT_ATOMS: atom_id res chain seq x y z
N MET A 1 4.27 4.28 -0.01
CA MET A 1 3.89 3.25 -1.00
C MET A 1 5.12 2.82 -1.78
N ILE A 2 5.04 1.70 -2.44
CA ILE A 2 6.11 1.16 -3.29
C ILE A 2 5.61 0.98 -4.72
N LEU A 3 6.48 1.20 -5.69
CA LEU A 3 6.32 0.69 -7.06
C LEU A 3 6.99 -0.67 -7.12
N ARG A 4 6.20 -1.72 -7.37
CA ARG A 4 6.73 -3.08 -7.50
C ARG A 4 7.51 -3.25 -8.78
N ASN A 5 8.54 -4.06 -8.75
CA ASN A 5 9.32 -4.39 -9.94
C ASN A 5 8.47 -5.08 -11.01
N THR A 6 8.93 -5.01 -12.25
CA THR A 6 8.34 -5.74 -13.35
C THR A 6 8.74 -7.22 -13.26
N TYR A 7 7.76 -8.10 -13.11
CA TYR A 7 7.93 -9.56 -13.06
C TYR A 7 6.73 -10.26 -13.69
N LYS A 8 6.83 -11.56 -13.95
CA LYS A 8 5.68 -12.35 -14.43
C LYS A 8 4.71 -12.61 -13.28
N GLY A 9 3.73 -11.72 -13.08
CA GLY A 9 2.74 -11.85 -12.02
C GLY A 9 1.67 -10.76 -12.05
N VAL A 10 0.61 -10.96 -11.28
CA VAL A 10 -0.65 -10.18 -11.32
C VAL A 10 -0.45 -8.74 -10.84
N HIS A 11 0.57 -8.48 -10.00
CA HIS A 11 0.83 -7.17 -9.40
C HIS A 11 2.12 -6.51 -9.90
N SER A 12 2.61 -6.98 -11.05
CA SER A 12 3.81 -6.44 -11.71
C SER A 12 3.61 -4.96 -12.04
N ASN A 13 4.62 -4.13 -11.76
CA ASN A 13 4.65 -2.70 -12.05
C ASN A 13 3.44 -1.92 -11.50
N GLN A 14 2.88 -2.35 -10.37
CA GLN A 14 1.77 -1.69 -9.70
C GLN A 14 2.25 -0.96 -8.44
N ILE A 15 1.50 0.10 -8.10
CA ILE A 15 1.67 0.79 -6.83
C ILE A 15 0.93 0.00 -5.75
N GLY A 16 1.63 -0.28 -4.65
CA GLY A 16 1.08 -0.94 -3.48
C GLY A 16 1.67 -0.42 -2.18
N PHE A 17 1.23 -1.00 -1.08
CA PHE A 17 1.90 -0.90 0.21
C PHE A 17 2.85 -2.08 0.38
N PRO A 18 3.93 -1.95 1.18
CA PRO A 18 4.72 -3.10 1.60
C PRO A 18 3.83 -4.16 2.22
N GLY A 19 4.08 -5.41 1.90
CA GLY A 19 3.28 -6.50 2.44
C GLY A 19 3.35 -7.79 1.64
N GLY A 20 3.11 -8.89 2.32
CA GLY A 20 3.19 -10.23 1.75
C GLY A 20 2.37 -11.25 2.53
N LYS A 21 2.75 -12.52 2.39
CA LYS A 21 2.09 -13.64 3.02
C LYS A 21 2.59 -13.86 4.44
N ILE A 22 1.69 -14.31 5.31
CA ILE A 22 2.06 -14.79 6.63
C ILE A 22 3.06 -15.96 6.52
N GLU A 23 4.12 -15.90 7.29
CA GLU A 23 5.10 -16.97 7.44
C GLU A 23 4.97 -17.65 8.81
N LYS A 24 5.58 -18.84 8.96
CA LYS A 24 5.54 -19.60 10.22
C LYS A 24 6.15 -18.86 11.42
N LYS A 25 7.07 -17.92 11.15
CA LYS A 25 7.71 -17.09 12.19
C LYS A 25 6.86 -15.92 12.65
N ASP A 26 5.83 -15.56 11.87
CA ASP A 26 4.96 -14.42 12.16
C ASP A 26 3.95 -14.82 13.24
N THR A 27 3.84 -14.02 14.29
CA THR A 27 2.91 -14.28 15.41
C THR A 27 1.51 -13.71 15.15
N SER A 28 1.41 -12.79 14.21
CA SER A 28 0.16 -12.13 13.81
C SER A 28 0.26 -11.55 12.41
N LEU A 29 -0.89 -11.17 11.82
CA LEU A 29 -0.91 -10.45 10.54
C LEU A 29 -0.25 -9.07 10.62
N PHE A 30 -0.24 -8.44 11.79
CA PHE A 30 0.50 -7.19 11.99
C PHE A 30 2.00 -7.44 11.99
N ASP A 31 2.45 -8.54 12.60
CA ASP A 31 3.86 -8.95 12.59
C ASP A 31 4.34 -9.24 11.17
N THR A 32 3.49 -9.89 10.34
CA THR A 32 3.74 -10.02 8.89
C THR A 32 3.95 -8.66 8.23
N ALA A 33 3.06 -7.70 8.47
CA ALA A 33 3.15 -6.36 7.87
C ALA A 33 4.43 -5.63 8.30
N LEU A 34 4.85 -5.77 9.56
CA LEU A 34 6.09 -5.21 10.08
C LEU A 34 7.33 -5.85 9.43
N ARG A 35 7.35 -7.18 9.31
CA ARG A 35 8.44 -7.92 8.67
C ARG A 35 8.60 -7.50 7.21
N GLU A 36 7.50 -7.45 6.46
CA GLU A 36 7.52 -7.04 5.05
C GLU A 36 7.98 -5.58 4.86
N CYS A 37 7.59 -4.65 5.76
CA CYS A 37 8.11 -3.29 5.77
C CYS A 37 9.63 -3.28 5.97
N GLU A 38 10.15 -4.09 6.87
CA GLU A 38 11.60 -4.20 7.13
C GLU A 38 12.31 -4.82 5.93
N GLU A 39 11.79 -5.90 5.35
CA GLU A 39 12.38 -6.62 4.23
C GLU A 39 12.33 -5.80 2.92
N GLU A 40 11.18 -5.21 2.56
CA GLU A 40 11.00 -4.50 1.29
C GLU A 40 11.59 -3.09 1.27
N ILE A 41 11.55 -2.36 2.40
CA ILE A 41 11.91 -0.94 2.44
C ILE A 41 12.87 -0.54 3.57
N GLY A 42 13.33 -1.48 4.38
CA GLY A 42 14.34 -1.26 5.43
C GLY A 42 13.87 -0.47 6.65
N VAL A 43 12.56 -0.33 6.85
CA VAL A 43 12.03 0.34 8.06
C VAL A 43 12.07 -0.64 9.23
N VAL A 44 12.78 -0.27 10.30
CA VAL A 44 12.94 -1.12 11.49
C VAL A 44 11.58 -1.42 12.11
N LYS A 45 11.22 -2.69 12.17
CA LYS A 45 9.87 -3.12 12.61
C LYS A 45 9.52 -2.69 14.03
N ASN A 46 10.50 -2.63 14.93
CA ASN A 46 10.29 -2.26 16.32
C ASN A 46 10.02 -0.76 16.53
N ASP A 47 10.31 0.07 15.53
CA ASP A 47 10.08 1.51 15.57
C ASP A 47 8.67 1.88 15.09
N ILE A 48 7.96 0.92 14.49
CA ILE A 48 6.61 1.15 13.96
C ILE A 48 5.56 0.98 15.05
N ILE A 49 4.91 2.08 15.40
CA ILE A 49 3.80 2.10 16.34
C ILE A 49 2.51 1.83 15.57
N LYS A 50 1.78 0.79 15.96
CA LYS A 50 0.47 0.48 15.36
C LYS A 50 -0.55 1.54 15.73
N VAL A 51 -1.14 2.17 14.71
CA VAL A 51 -2.20 3.16 14.88
C VAL A 51 -3.56 2.51 14.73
N ARG A 52 -3.80 1.82 13.61
CA ARG A 52 -5.11 1.25 13.29
C ARG A 52 -5.01 0.08 12.33
N LYS A 53 -5.96 -0.84 12.43
CA LYS A 53 -6.27 -1.82 11.39
C LYS A 53 -7.39 -1.27 10.52
N LEU A 54 -7.22 -1.34 9.18
CA LEU A 54 -8.25 -1.01 8.21
C LEU A 54 -9.10 -2.25 7.88
N SER A 55 -10.16 -2.03 7.10
CA SER A 55 -11.04 -3.10 6.63
C SER A 55 -10.29 -4.07 5.72
N PRO A 56 -10.53 -5.38 5.84
CA PRO A 56 -9.95 -6.35 4.91
C PRO A 56 -10.41 -6.09 3.49
N VAL A 57 -9.49 -6.27 2.52
CA VAL A 57 -9.77 -6.11 1.09
C VAL A 57 -9.50 -7.43 0.38
N TYR A 58 -10.52 -8.01 -0.24
CA TYR A 58 -10.35 -9.19 -1.08
C TYR A 58 -9.87 -8.80 -2.48
N ILE A 59 -8.86 -9.49 -2.99
CA ILE A 59 -8.25 -9.28 -4.30
C ILE A 59 -8.49 -10.52 -5.18
N PRO A 60 -9.54 -10.52 -6.04
CA PRO A 60 -9.92 -11.68 -6.83
C PRO A 60 -8.81 -12.25 -7.71
N PRO A 61 -7.99 -11.45 -8.43
CA PRO A 61 -6.96 -11.98 -9.31
C PRO A 61 -5.90 -12.84 -8.63
N SER A 62 -5.57 -12.53 -7.37
CA SER A 62 -4.60 -13.27 -6.56
C SER A 62 -5.24 -14.21 -5.52
N ASN A 63 -6.56 -14.15 -5.37
CA ASN A 63 -7.33 -14.86 -4.33
C ASN A 63 -6.82 -14.59 -2.91
N TYR A 64 -6.40 -13.33 -2.65
CA TYR A 64 -5.94 -12.91 -1.32
C TYR A 64 -6.96 -12.06 -0.59
N ASN A 65 -7.02 -12.27 0.71
CA ASN A 65 -7.69 -11.38 1.65
C ASN A 65 -6.63 -10.55 2.38
N VAL A 66 -6.46 -9.31 1.97
CA VAL A 66 -5.45 -8.40 2.50
C VAL A 66 -5.97 -7.73 3.76
N HIS A 67 -5.15 -7.70 4.82
CA HIS A 67 -5.44 -7.04 6.08
C HIS A 67 -4.51 -5.83 6.26
N PRO A 68 -4.96 -4.61 5.92
CA PRO A 68 -4.12 -3.45 6.00
C PRO A 68 -4.00 -2.92 7.43
N PHE A 69 -2.85 -2.33 7.73
CA PHE A 69 -2.59 -1.65 8.98
C PHE A 69 -2.02 -0.25 8.71
N VAL A 70 -2.36 0.70 9.56
CA VAL A 70 -1.73 2.01 9.62
C VAL A 70 -0.74 1.98 10.77
N GLY A 71 0.51 2.28 10.46
CA GLY A 71 1.59 2.46 11.42
C GLY A 71 2.13 3.88 11.39
N TYR A 72 2.80 4.27 12.46
CA TYR A 72 3.45 5.55 12.63
C TYR A 72 4.88 5.34 13.12
N ILE A 73 5.79 6.16 12.62
CA ILE A 73 7.17 6.35 13.10
C ILE A 73 7.39 7.85 13.32
N ASP A 74 8.22 8.22 14.28
CA ASP A 74 8.44 9.61 14.71
C ASP A 74 9.70 10.26 14.10
N TYR A 75 10.32 9.57 13.14
CA TYR A 75 11.48 10.05 12.40
C TYR A 75 11.34 9.73 10.90
N GLU A 76 12.11 10.39 10.05
CA GLU A 76 12.22 10.01 8.64
C GLU A 76 13.21 8.84 8.50
N PRO A 77 12.75 7.67 8.05
CA PRO A 77 13.62 6.52 7.93
C PRO A 77 14.57 6.63 6.74
N ASN A 78 15.77 6.09 6.89
CA ASN A 78 16.65 5.87 5.78
C ASN A 78 16.21 4.59 5.04
N PHE A 79 15.48 4.76 3.94
CA PHE A 79 14.94 3.63 3.20
C PHE A 79 16.02 2.81 2.52
N LEU A 80 16.00 1.49 2.76
CA LEU A 80 16.83 0.49 2.08
C LEU A 80 15.89 -0.44 1.29
N LEU A 81 15.83 -0.24 -0.03
CA LEU A 81 14.92 -1.00 -0.87
C LEU A 81 15.49 -2.38 -1.21
N ASP A 82 14.68 -3.42 -1.07
CA ASP A 82 14.98 -4.68 -1.74
C ASP A 82 14.82 -4.51 -3.26
N SER A 83 15.94 -4.39 -3.95
CA SER A 83 15.99 -4.19 -5.40
C SER A 83 15.36 -5.32 -6.22
N LYS A 84 15.06 -6.48 -5.62
CA LYS A 84 14.38 -7.58 -6.29
C LYS A 84 12.87 -7.35 -6.37
N GLU A 85 12.29 -6.68 -5.36
CA GLU A 85 10.84 -6.51 -5.24
C GLU A 85 10.38 -5.09 -5.49
N VAL A 86 11.19 -4.10 -5.10
CA VAL A 86 10.83 -2.67 -5.09
C VAL A 86 11.71 -1.87 -6.02
N SER A 87 11.10 -1.22 -7.01
CA SER A 87 11.82 -0.32 -7.92
C SER A 87 11.89 1.11 -7.41
N LYS A 88 10.89 1.57 -6.67
CA LYS A 88 10.80 2.95 -6.19
C LYS A 88 9.91 3.07 -4.96
N ILE A 89 10.25 4.00 -4.06
CA ILE A 89 9.35 4.50 -3.02
C ILE A 89 8.60 5.72 -3.52
N ILE A 90 7.30 5.80 -3.18
CA ILE A 90 6.41 6.93 -3.42
C ILE A 90 5.95 7.43 -2.06
N LYS A 91 6.32 8.67 -1.73
CA LYS A 91 6.08 9.31 -0.42
C LYS A 91 5.21 10.57 -0.58
N PRO A 92 3.92 10.46 -0.88
CA PRO A 92 3.06 11.64 -0.86
C PRO A 92 2.99 12.21 0.56
N SER A 93 2.88 13.53 0.67
CA SER A 93 2.63 14.15 1.97
C SER A 93 1.26 13.71 2.51
N PHE A 94 1.09 13.80 3.83
CA PHE A 94 -0.20 13.52 4.47
C PHE A 94 -1.31 14.42 3.91
N GLU A 95 -1.01 15.69 3.69
CA GLU A 95 -1.92 16.64 3.06
C GLU A 95 -2.32 16.22 1.65
N THR A 96 -1.35 15.78 0.83
CA THR A 96 -1.63 15.24 -0.52
C THR A 96 -2.59 14.06 -0.43
N LEU A 97 -2.32 13.10 0.46
CA LEU A 97 -3.19 11.92 0.63
C LEU A 97 -4.62 12.32 0.98
N LEU A 98 -4.81 13.24 1.95
CA LEU A 98 -6.14 13.69 2.37
C LEU A 98 -6.90 14.45 1.27
N ASN A 99 -6.21 15.10 0.36
CA ASN A 99 -6.81 15.90 -0.72
C ASN A 99 -6.97 15.14 -2.04
N LEU A 100 -6.62 13.84 -2.08
CA LEU A 100 -6.80 13.03 -3.29
C LEU A 100 -8.26 13.00 -3.73
N LYS A 101 -8.45 13.17 -5.04
CA LYS A 101 -9.76 13.06 -5.69
C LYS A 101 -9.83 11.75 -6.47
N ILE A 102 -10.96 11.06 -6.32
CA ILE A 102 -11.25 9.88 -7.14
C ILE A 102 -11.40 10.32 -8.60
N THR A 103 -10.67 9.66 -9.47
CA THR A 103 -10.75 9.80 -10.92
C THR A 103 -11.01 8.44 -11.56
N LYS A 104 -11.04 8.38 -12.89
CA LYS A 104 -11.11 7.13 -13.65
C LYS A 104 -9.91 7.05 -14.57
N SER A 105 -9.21 5.93 -14.52
CA SER A 105 -8.05 5.66 -15.37
C SER A 105 -8.23 4.37 -16.15
N LYS A 106 -7.67 4.34 -17.35
CA LYS A 106 -7.56 3.12 -18.14
C LYS A 106 -6.38 2.29 -17.62
N VAL A 107 -6.64 1.05 -17.33
CA VAL A 107 -5.62 0.08 -16.89
C VAL A 107 -5.78 -1.22 -17.68
N ILE A 108 -4.69 -1.96 -17.81
CA ILE A 108 -4.72 -3.28 -18.44
C ILE A 108 -4.87 -4.34 -17.36
N VAL A 109 -5.92 -5.14 -17.44
CA VAL A 109 -6.18 -6.25 -16.52
C VAL A 109 -6.39 -7.51 -17.36
N LYS A 110 -5.49 -8.49 -17.26
CA LYS A 110 -5.56 -9.74 -18.04
C LYS A 110 -5.72 -9.48 -19.55
N ASP A 111 -4.88 -8.60 -20.08
CA ASP A 111 -4.85 -8.17 -21.50
C ASP A 111 -6.05 -7.35 -21.97
N ASP A 112 -7.02 -7.06 -21.12
CA ASP A 112 -8.18 -6.21 -21.42
C ASP A 112 -7.99 -4.80 -20.83
N GLU A 113 -8.32 -3.76 -21.64
CA GLU A 113 -8.37 -2.38 -21.17
C GLU A 113 -9.66 -2.16 -20.36
N GLN A 114 -9.51 -1.72 -19.12
CA GLN A 114 -10.62 -1.43 -18.22
C GLN A 114 -10.53 -0.01 -17.68
N LEU A 115 -11.68 0.66 -17.57
CA LEU A 115 -11.80 1.96 -16.92
C LEU A 115 -12.14 1.74 -15.45
N VAL A 116 -11.22 2.08 -14.55
CA VAL A 116 -11.35 1.81 -13.12
C VAL A 116 -11.28 3.09 -12.28
N PRO A 117 -11.95 3.13 -11.10
CA PRO A 117 -11.70 4.18 -10.12
C PRO A 117 -10.23 4.16 -9.67
N SER A 118 -9.64 5.35 -9.58
CA SER A 118 -8.22 5.49 -9.29
C SER A 118 -7.91 6.81 -8.60
N PHE A 119 -6.69 6.91 -8.06
CA PHE A 119 -6.04 8.16 -7.67
C PHE A 119 -4.82 8.38 -8.54
N ILE A 120 -4.44 9.64 -8.74
CA ILE A 120 -3.16 10.00 -9.35
C ILE A 120 -2.25 10.53 -8.24
N ILE A 121 -1.09 9.89 -8.06
CA ILE A 121 -0.10 10.23 -7.04
C ILE A 121 1.27 10.23 -7.71
N ASP A 122 1.94 11.40 -7.74
CA ASP A 122 3.26 11.57 -8.40
C ASP A 122 3.27 10.98 -9.83
N ASP A 123 2.25 11.31 -10.64
CA ASP A 123 2.03 10.82 -12.01
C ASP A 123 1.78 9.31 -12.15
N HIS A 124 1.64 8.61 -11.04
CA HIS A 124 1.29 7.19 -11.05
C HIS A 124 -0.21 6.97 -10.85
N VAL A 125 -0.77 6.04 -11.62
CA VAL A 125 -2.15 5.57 -11.46
C VAL A 125 -2.21 4.57 -10.30
N VAL A 126 -2.92 4.92 -9.24
CA VAL A 126 -3.15 4.05 -8.08
C VAL A 126 -4.59 3.58 -8.09
N TRP A 127 -4.81 2.29 -8.19
CA TRP A 127 -6.13 1.67 -8.37
C TRP A 127 -6.27 0.36 -7.58
N GLY A 128 -7.41 -0.32 -7.70
CA GLY A 128 -7.66 -1.61 -7.07
C GLY A 128 -7.58 -1.55 -5.53
N ALA A 129 -7.02 -2.58 -4.92
CA ALA A 129 -6.94 -2.69 -3.46
C ALA A 129 -6.20 -1.52 -2.81
N THR A 130 -5.12 -1.04 -3.43
CA THR A 130 -4.37 0.11 -2.90
C THR A 130 -5.22 1.36 -2.84
N ALA A 131 -5.99 1.65 -3.89
CA ALA A 131 -6.91 2.79 -3.90
C ALA A 131 -8.03 2.66 -2.86
N ILE A 132 -8.57 1.45 -2.63
CA ILE A 132 -9.58 1.18 -1.60
C ILE A 132 -9.01 1.49 -0.21
N MET A 133 -7.79 1.03 0.09
CA MET A 133 -7.13 1.28 1.38
C MET A 133 -6.88 2.78 1.61
N ILE A 134 -6.41 3.51 0.59
CA ILE A 134 -6.21 4.96 0.65
C ILE A 134 -7.56 5.68 0.87
N HIS A 135 -8.61 5.25 0.19
CA HIS A 135 -9.94 5.85 0.34
C HIS A 135 -10.45 5.71 1.78
N GLU A 136 -10.39 4.50 2.36
CA GLU A 136 -10.77 4.27 3.75
C GLU A 136 -9.92 5.11 4.72
N PHE A 137 -8.59 5.13 4.52
CA PHE A 137 -7.68 5.97 5.29
C PHE A 137 -8.12 7.43 5.28
N ASN A 138 -8.42 7.99 4.09
CA ASN A 138 -8.85 9.37 3.95
C ASN A 138 -10.17 9.66 4.67
N LEU A 139 -11.15 8.77 4.58
CA LEU A 139 -12.43 8.92 5.28
C LEU A 139 -12.23 8.99 6.79
N LEU A 140 -11.43 8.08 7.34
CA LEU A 140 -11.17 8.00 8.77
C LEU A 140 -10.44 9.24 9.31
N PHE A 141 -9.38 9.68 8.63
CA PHE A 141 -8.59 10.81 9.09
C PHE A 141 -9.29 12.17 8.88
N LYS A 142 -10.05 12.33 7.79
CA LYS A 142 -10.89 13.51 7.60
C LYS A 142 -11.96 13.64 8.70
N HIS A 143 -12.56 12.52 9.10
CA HIS A 143 -13.53 12.52 10.19
C HIS A 143 -12.89 13.01 11.49
N VAL A 144 -11.71 12.51 11.85
CA VAL A 144 -10.98 12.91 13.07
C VAL A 144 -10.55 14.37 13.02
N LEU A 145 -10.08 14.89 11.88
CA LEU A 145 -9.64 16.27 11.76
C LEU A 145 -10.77 17.30 11.76
N ASN A 146 -12.00 16.89 11.46
CA ASN A 146 -13.19 17.73 11.45
C ASN A 146 -14.04 17.58 12.72
N SER A 147 -13.59 16.80 13.70
CA SER A 147 -14.25 16.60 15.00
C SER A 147 -13.64 17.48 16.07
#